data_4467121c658e002ea9d0ae7b855bc109
#
_entry.id   4467121c658e002ea9d0ae7b855bc109
#
_cell.length_a   1.000
_cell.length_b   1.000
_cell.length_c   1.000
_cell.angle_alpha   90.00
_cell.angle_beta   90.00
_cell.angle_gamma   90.00
#
_symmetry.space_group_name_H-M   'P 1'
#
loop_
_entity.id
_entity.type
_entity.pdbx_description
1 polymer ?
#
loop_
_entity_poly.entity_id
_entity_poly.type
_entity_poly.pdbx_seq_one_letter_code
_entity_poly.pdbx_strand_id
1 'polypeptide(L)'
;MKRTLLLWDIDGTLLLTDGAGMRGMARAARKLYGEAFRWDGVLASGRLDPLILEDALARNGLTPSDDGHRVFHDAYLVELAAELELASMRARAMPGIKEAIAILRERSRTHNDVVQGLVTGNYVRAAPLKLRACGFDPAWFEIGAFGDEGRTRPDLVALALRRCLEQLAWSPDPSSVIVIGDTPLDIACAHAHGCVAFAVATGHHDADELRAAGADVVVQDLSDPRPLFELMANSAMATT
;
A
#
# COMPACT_ATOMS: atom_id res chain seq x y z
N MET A 1 17.66 7.25 -20.69
CA MET A 1 16.37 6.54 -20.61
C MET A 1 15.50 7.26 -19.57
N LYS A 2 14.19 7.37 -19.82
CA LYS A 2 13.26 7.98 -18.85
C LYS A 2 13.11 7.04 -17.65
N ARG A 3 13.22 7.58 -16.42
CA ARG A 3 13.12 6.82 -15.18
C ARG A 3 11.64 6.67 -14.82
N THR A 4 11.19 5.49 -14.37
CA THR A 4 9.81 5.21 -13.95
C THR A 4 9.78 5.04 -12.44
N LEU A 5 8.78 5.64 -11.78
CA LEU A 5 8.46 5.43 -10.38
C LEU A 5 7.29 4.45 -10.26
N LEU A 6 7.50 3.35 -9.56
CA LEU A 6 6.45 2.40 -9.20
C LEU A 6 6.08 2.59 -7.72
N LEU A 7 4.83 2.93 -7.45
CA LEU A 7 4.28 3.11 -6.11
C LEU A 7 3.31 1.96 -5.81
N TRP A 8 3.72 1.08 -4.92
CA TRP A 8 2.97 -0.12 -4.56
C TRP A 8 2.11 0.08 -3.32
N ASP A 9 0.86 -0.34 -3.35
CA ASP A 9 0.14 -0.67 -2.12
C ASP A 9 0.62 -2.01 -1.55
N ILE A 10 0.25 -2.33 -0.33
CA ILE A 10 0.71 -3.53 0.39
C ILE A 10 -0.38 -4.61 0.43
N ASP A 11 -1.47 -4.36 1.18
CA ASP A 11 -2.48 -5.39 1.46
C ASP A 11 -3.38 -5.62 0.25
N GLY A 12 -3.43 -6.85 -0.25
CA GLY A 12 -4.17 -7.19 -1.47
C GLY A 12 -3.37 -6.96 -2.75
N THR A 13 -2.28 -6.20 -2.72
CA THR A 13 -1.41 -5.89 -3.87
C THR A 13 -0.09 -6.64 -3.80
N LEU A 14 0.78 -6.34 -2.83
CA LEU A 14 2.04 -7.06 -2.64
C LEU A 14 1.85 -8.38 -1.91
N LEU A 15 0.94 -8.41 -0.92
CA LEU A 15 0.83 -9.52 0.03
C LEU A 15 -0.57 -9.62 0.66
N LEU A 16 -0.82 -10.79 1.26
CA LEU A 16 -1.91 -11.02 2.21
C LEU A 16 -1.35 -11.54 3.52
N THR A 17 -1.80 -10.94 4.64
CA THR A 17 -1.46 -11.37 6.00
C THR A 17 -2.56 -12.20 6.66
N ASP A 18 -3.48 -12.77 5.87
CA ASP A 18 -4.62 -13.54 6.37
C ASP A 18 -5.43 -12.79 7.46
N GLY A 19 -5.59 -11.47 7.29
CA GLY A 19 -6.34 -10.62 8.21
C GLY A 19 -5.61 -10.26 9.52
N ALA A 20 -4.32 -10.56 9.66
CA ALA A 20 -3.54 -10.24 10.85
C ALA A 20 -3.59 -8.76 11.23
N GLY A 21 -3.58 -7.85 10.24
CA GLY A 21 -3.71 -6.41 10.47
C GLY A 21 -4.99 -6.06 11.23
N MET A 22 -6.13 -6.48 10.72
CA MET A 22 -7.44 -6.20 11.34
C MET A 22 -7.61 -6.88 12.70
N ARG A 23 -7.14 -8.11 12.86
CA ARG A 23 -7.17 -8.78 14.17
C ARG A 23 -6.26 -8.09 15.17
N GLY A 24 -5.08 -7.65 14.75
CA GLY A 24 -4.16 -6.88 15.59
C GLY A 24 -4.79 -5.57 16.07
N MET A 25 -5.43 -4.80 15.17
CA MET A 25 -6.17 -3.59 15.54
C MET A 25 -7.30 -3.88 16.53
N ALA A 26 -8.11 -4.89 16.27
CA ALA A 26 -9.22 -5.26 17.17
C ALA A 26 -8.73 -5.68 18.56
N ARG A 27 -7.61 -6.41 18.65
CA ARG A 27 -6.99 -6.79 19.91
C ARG A 27 -6.43 -5.58 20.68
N ALA A 28 -5.71 -4.71 19.99
CA ALA A 28 -5.18 -3.49 20.57
C ALA A 28 -6.30 -2.61 21.12
N ALA A 29 -7.38 -2.44 20.36
CA ALA A 29 -8.54 -1.68 20.81
C ALA A 29 -9.19 -2.28 22.06
N ARG A 30 -9.41 -3.60 22.12
CA ARG A 30 -9.97 -4.24 23.32
C ARG A 30 -9.06 -4.09 24.53
N LYS A 31 -7.75 -4.20 24.38
CA LYS A 31 -6.81 -3.96 25.49
C LYS A 31 -6.86 -2.53 26.04
N LEU A 32 -7.04 -1.54 25.18
CA LEU A 32 -7.02 -0.13 25.56
C LEU A 32 -8.38 0.38 26.02
N TYR A 33 -9.46 -0.05 25.37
CA TYR A 33 -10.80 0.50 25.57
C TYR A 33 -11.77 -0.49 26.23
N GLY A 34 -11.31 -1.72 26.53
CA GLY A 34 -12.09 -2.77 27.20
C GLY A 34 -12.66 -3.81 26.24
N GLU A 35 -13.00 -4.98 26.79
CA GLU A 35 -13.47 -6.15 26.02
C GLU A 35 -14.79 -5.89 25.26
N ALA A 36 -15.59 -4.93 25.72
CA ALA A 36 -16.84 -4.54 25.06
C ALA A 36 -16.64 -3.69 23.79
N PHE A 37 -15.40 -3.31 23.46
CA PHE A 37 -15.11 -2.51 22.27
C PHE A 37 -15.50 -3.25 20.98
N ARG A 38 -16.36 -2.63 20.19
CA ARG A 38 -16.94 -3.20 18.98
C ARG A 38 -16.14 -2.77 17.76
N TRP A 39 -15.71 -3.75 16.97
CA TRP A 39 -15.01 -3.53 15.70
C TRP A 39 -15.89 -3.85 14.48
N ASP A 40 -17.11 -4.34 14.71
CA ASP A 40 -18.01 -4.80 13.66
C ASP A 40 -18.41 -3.67 12.72
N GLY A 41 -18.41 -3.96 11.42
CA GLY A 41 -18.83 -3.02 10.38
C GLY A 41 -17.84 -1.90 10.08
N VAL A 42 -16.62 -1.93 10.66
CA VAL A 42 -15.55 -1.01 10.30
C VAL A 42 -14.98 -1.42 8.93
N LEU A 43 -15.07 -0.51 7.96
CA LEU A 43 -14.51 -0.74 6.62
C LEU A 43 -13.01 -0.43 6.62
N ALA A 44 -12.20 -1.33 6.05
CA ALA A 44 -10.75 -1.20 6.05
C ALA A 44 -10.13 -1.13 4.65
N SER A 45 -10.75 -1.78 3.64
CA SER A 45 -10.16 -1.90 2.31
C SER A 45 -9.78 -0.54 1.70
N GLY A 46 -8.51 -0.38 1.38
CA GLY A 46 -7.96 0.83 0.75
C GLY A 46 -7.93 2.08 1.65
N ARG A 47 -8.36 2.01 2.91
CA ARG A 47 -8.41 3.15 3.83
C ARG A 47 -7.10 3.31 4.61
N LEU A 48 -6.89 4.50 5.18
CA LEU A 48 -5.75 4.78 6.05
C LEU A 48 -5.99 4.18 7.44
N ASP A 49 -5.01 3.50 8.00
CA ASP A 49 -5.09 2.88 9.34
C ASP A 49 -5.58 3.85 10.45
N PRO A 50 -5.13 5.13 10.51
CA PRO A 50 -5.69 6.10 11.47
C PRO A 50 -7.19 6.34 11.29
N LEU A 51 -7.69 6.44 10.06
CA LEU A 51 -9.11 6.66 9.79
C LEU A 51 -9.97 5.42 10.11
N ILE A 52 -9.40 4.23 9.97
CA ILE A 52 -10.02 2.97 10.40
C ILE A 52 -10.21 2.99 11.93
N LEU A 53 -9.19 3.41 12.66
CA LEU A 53 -9.29 3.59 14.13
C LEU A 53 -10.33 4.64 14.50
N GLU A 54 -10.33 5.81 13.86
CA GLU A 54 -11.29 6.88 14.13
C GLU A 54 -12.74 6.42 13.94
N ASP A 55 -13.01 5.69 12.85
CA ASP A 55 -14.33 5.09 12.58
C ASP A 55 -14.71 4.08 13.70
N ALA A 56 -13.77 3.24 14.12
CA ALA A 56 -13.99 2.30 15.22
C ALA A 56 -14.27 3.02 16.55
N LEU A 57 -13.52 4.06 16.86
CA LEU A 57 -13.72 4.87 18.08
C LEU A 57 -15.10 5.55 18.07
N ALA A 58 -15.47 6.20 16.97
CA ALA A 58 -16.76 6.87 16.82
C ALA A 58 -17.94 5.90 17.00
N ARG A 59 -17.85 4.68 16.49
CA ARG A 59 -18.86 3.61 16.66
C ARG A 59 -19.01 3.15 18.12
N ASN A 60 -18.00 3.37 18.95
CA ASN A 60 -18.00 3.07 20.37
C ASN A 60 -18.27 4.33 21.24
N GLY A 61 -18.64 5.47 20.64
CA GLY A 61 -18.90 6.72 21.37
C GLY A 61 -17.65 7.36 21.97
N LEU A 62 -16.47 7.02 21.44
CA LEU A 62 -15.18 7.57 21.87
C LEU A 62 -14.70 8.63 20.90
N THR A 63 -14.00 9.63 21.40
CA THR A 63 -13.41 10.71 20.59
C THR A 63 -11.94 10.44 20.35
N PRO A 64 -11.46 10.49 19.10
CA PRO A 64 -10.03 10.41 18.78
C PRO A 64 -9.24 11.55 19.44
N SER A 65 -8.01 11.26 19.84
CA SER A 65 -7.04 12.26 20.30
C SER A 65 -5.64 11.86 19.83
N ASP A 66 -4.75 12.83 19.67
CA ASP A 66 -3.37 12.57 19.19
C ASP A 66 -2.63 11.59 20.11
N ASP A 67 -2.78 11.75 21.44
CA ASP A 67 -2.24 10.81 22.42
C ASP A 67 -2.88 9.42 22.30
N GLY A 68 -4.19 9.36 22.09
CA GLY A 68 -4.92 8.10 21.86
C GLY A 68 -4.42 7.37 20.61
N HIS A 69 -4.20 8.09 19.53
CA HIS A 69 -3.62 7.53 18.30
C HIS A 69 -2.23 6.94 18.54
N ARG A 70 -1.35 7.67 19.24
CA ARG A 70 0.00 7.20 19.56
C ARG A 70 -0.02 5.94 20.43
N VAL A 71 -0.81 5.95 21.50
CA VAL A 71 -0.95 4.80 22.41
C VAL A 71 -1.54 3.59 21.69
N PHE A 72 -2.56 3.81 20.84
CA PHE A 72 -3.14 2.75 20.03
C PHE A 72 -2.13 2.17 19.04
N HIS A 73 -1.38 3.03 18.33
CA HIS A 73 -0.37 2.60 17.38
C HIS A 73 0.68 1.70 18.04
N ASP A 74 1.20 2.09 19.20
CA ASP A 74 2.18 1.26 19.93
C ASP A 74 1.57 -0.09 20.37
N ALA A 75 0.33 -0.11 20.88
CA ALA A 75 -0.37 -1.34 21.23
C ALA A 75 -0.64 -2.22 19.97
N TYR A 76 -1.04 -1.59 18.87
CA TYR A 76 -1.29 -2.29 17.61
C TYR A 76 -0.04 -3.00 17.08
N LEU A 77 1.13 -2.36 17.14
CA LEU A 77 2.37 -3.00 16.67
C LEU A 77 2.70 -4.29 17.42
N VAL A 78 2.44 -4.32 18.73
CA VAL A 78 2.63 -5.53 19.55
C VAL A 78 1.66 -6.63 19.12
N GLU A 79 0.37 -6.29 18.98
CA GLU A 79 -0.65 -7.26 18.56
C GLU A 79 -0.47 -7.71 17.11
N LEU A 80 -0.07 -6.79 16.21
CA LEU A 80 0.23 -7.13 14.81
C LEU A 80 1.38 -8.13 14.73
N ALA A 81 2.47 -7.94 15.48
CA ALA A 81 3.59 -8.86 15.48
C ALA A 81 3.15 -10.26 15.93
N ALA A 82 2.35 -10.38 16.99
CA ALA A 82 1.81 -11.64 17.46
C ALA A 82 0.87 -12.30 16.43
N GLU A 83 -0.02 -11.51 15.80
CA GLU A 83 -0.93 -12.03 14.77
C GLU A 83 -0.20 -12.48 13.50
N LEU A 84 0.88 -11.79 13.10
CA LEU A 84 1.71 -12.19 11.96
C LEU A 84 2.43 -13.51 12.24
N GLU A 85 2.91 -13.73 13.45
CA GLU A 85 3.51 -15.00 13.85
C GLU A 85 2.49 -16.14 13.76
N LEU A 86 1.27 -15.95 14.29
CA LEU A 86 0.16 -16.91 14.18
C LEU A 86 -0.28 -17.15 12.73
N ALA A 87 -0.20 -16.14 11.89
CA ALA A 87 -0.56 -16.21 10.48
C ALA A 87 0.59 -16.67 9.57
N SER A 88 1.77 -16.99 10.11
CA SER A 88 3.00 -17.25 9.32
C SER A 88 2.87 -18.32 8.24
N MET A 89 2.02 -19.31 8.43
CA MET A 89 1.74 -20.36 7.44
C MET A 89 0.75 -19.93 6.32
N ARG A 90 0.05 -18.83 6.50
CA ARG A 90 -1.00 -18.33 5.58
C ARG A 90 -0.68 -16.96 5.00
N ALA A 91 0.17 -16.19 5.68
CA ALA A 91 0.73 -14.95 5.14
C ALA A 91 1.59 -15.26 3.91
N ARG A 92 1.34 -14.56 2.81
CA ARG A 92 2.00 -14.83 1.54
C ARG A 92 2.11 -13.60 0.65
N ALA A 93 3.09 -13.61 -0.24
CA ALA A 93 3.10 -12.71 -1.39
C ALA A 93 1.93 -13.02 -2.33
N MET A 94 1.45 -11.99 -3.03
CA MET A 94 0.49 -12.18 -4.11
C MET A 94 1.14 -12.88 -5.31
N PRO A 95 0.36 -13.55 -6.19
CA PRO A 95 0.91 -14.29 -7.32
C PRO A 95 1.76 -13.41 -8.24
N GLY A 96 2.96 -13.88 -8.62
CA GLY A 96 3.89 -13.22 -9.53
C GLY A 96 4.67 -12.03 -8.95
N ILE A 97 4.30 -11.53 -7.77
CA ILE A 97 4.90 -10.31 -7.19
C ILE A 97 6.39 -10.48 -6.87
N LYS A 98 6.80 -11.62 -6.30
CA LYS A 98 8.22 -11.83 -5.93
C LYS A 98 9.11 -11.81 -7.16
N GLU A 99 8.68 -12.45 -8.23
CA GLU A 99 9.36 -12.51 -9.51
C GLU A 99 9.42 -11.13 -10.17
N ALA A 100 8.29 -10.42 -10.21
CA ALA A 100 8.23 -9.06 -10.77
C ALA A 100 9.17 -8.11 -10.02
N ILE A 101 9.13 -8.09 -8.68
CA ILE A 101 10.03 -7.25 -7.85
C ILE A 101 11.50 -7.64 -8.05
N ALA A 102 11.83 -8.93 -8.15
CA ALA A 102 13.19 -9.36 -8.39
C ALA A 102 13.73 -8.82 -9.74
N ILE A 103 12.93 -8.90 -10.81
CA ILE A 103 13.27 -8.35 -12.12
C ILE A 103 13.43 -6.82 -12.04
N LEU A 104 12.52 -6.12 -11.40
CA LEU A 104 12.55 -4.67 -11.26
C LEU A 104 13.77 -4.20 -10.46
N ARG A 105 14.14 -4.91 -9.40
CA ARG A 105 15.36 -4.62 -8.62
C ARG A 105 16.63 -4.80 -9.43
N GLU A 106 16.72 -5.89 -10.19
CA GLU A 106 17.88 -6.10 -11.08
C GLU A 106 17.95 -5.00 -12.15
N ARG A 107 16.80 -4.61 -12.70
CA ARG A 107 16.71 -3.52 -13.67
C ARG A 107 17.11 -2.17 -13.04
N SER A 108 16.64 -1.85 -11.83
CA SER A 108 17.08 -0.65 -11.11
C SER A 108 18.59 -0.63 -10.92
N ARG A 109 19.19 -1.75 -10.51
CA ARG A 109 20.62 -1.89 -10.27
C ARG A 109 21.47 -1.75 -11.55
N THR A 110 20.99 -2.26 -12.69
CA THR A 110 21.76 -2.31 -13.95
C THR A 110 21.54 -1.09 -14.84
N HIS A 111 20.34 -0.53 -14.86
CA HIS A 111 19.95 0.55 -15.78
C HIS A 111 19.62 1.87 -15.05
N ASN A 112 19.36 1.82 -13.74
CA ASN A 112 18.91 2.97 -12.93
C ASN A 112 17.67 3.69 -13.54
N ASP A 113 16.78 2.94 -14.18
CA ASP A 113 15.61 3.44 -14.89
C ASP A 113 14.29 3.16 -14.17
N VAL A 114 14.35 2.51 -13.00
CA VAL A 114 13.20 2.19 -12.15
C VAL A 114 13.50 2.56 -10.70
N VAL A 115 12.56 3.21 -10.05
CA VAL A 115 12.51 3.41 -8.59
C VAL A 115 11.27 2.71 -8.07
N GLN A 116 11.40 1.96 -6.99
CA GLN A 116 10.27 1.35 -6.32
C GLN A 116 9.97 2.07 -5.01
N GLY A 117 8.70 2.35 -4.76
CA GLY A 117 8.22 2.97 -3.55
C GLY A 117 6.93 2.33 -3.06
N LEU A 118 6.50 2.74 -1.87
CA LEU A 118 5.26 2.32 -1.24
C LEU A 118 4.30 3.51 -1.12
N VAL A 119 3.03 3.29 -1.45
CA VAL A 119 1.92 4.17 -1.10
C VAL A 119 0.82 3.31 -0.49
N THR A 120 0.68 3.35 0.83
CA THR A 120 -0.18 2.42 1.55
C THR A 120 -0.92 3.08 2.71
N GLY A 121 -2.13 2.60 2.98
CA GLY A 121 -2.90 3.01 4.15
C GLY A 121 -2.32 2.55 5.49
N ASN A 122 -1.35 1.67 5.49
CA ASN A 122 -0.73 1.14 6.70
C ASN A 122 0.05 2.22 7.46
N TYR A 123 0.08 2.11 8.80
CA TYR A 123 1.02 2.88 9.61
C TYR A 123 2.47 2.63 9.19
N VAL A 124 3.31 3.66 9.24
CA VAL A 124 4.72 3.61 8.84
C VAL A 124 5.51 2.50 9.55
N ARG A 125 5.22 2.22 10.82
CA ARG A 125 5.88 1.17 11.60
C ARG A 125 5.26 -0.22 11.41
N ALA A 126 4.00 -0.32 10.94
CA ALA A 126 3.31 -1.59 10.69
C ALA A 126 3.69 -2.20 9.33
N ALA A 127 3.83 -1.37 8.30
CA ALA A 127 4.18 -1.79 6.94
C ALA A 127 5.43 -2.70 6.89
N PRO A 128 6.57 -2.35 7.53
CA PRO A 128 7.76 -3.22 7.53
C PRO A 128 7.55 -4.58 8.19
N LEU A 129 6.66 -4.68 9.19
CA LEU A 129 6.35 -5.97 9.84
C LEU A 129 5.61 -6.89 8.87
N LYS A 130 4.60 -6.36 8.17
CA LYS A 130 3.84 -7.12 7.15
C LYS A 130 4.74 -7.55 5.99
N LEU A 131 5.58 -6.66 5.48
CA LEU A 131 6.52 -6.95 4.39
C LEU A 131 7.44 -8.11 4.77
N ARG A 132 8.12 -8.04 5.92
CA ARG A 132 9.03 -9.08 6.38
C ARG A 132 8.33 -10.42 6.60
N ALA A 133 7.12 -10.43 7.14
CA ALA A 133 6.33 -11.63 7.35
C ALA A 133 6.04 -12.40 6.04
N CYS A 134 6.00 -11.69 4.90
CA CYS A 134 5.78 -12.28 3.57
C CYS A 134 7.08 -12.41 2.73
N GLY A 135 8.24 -12.15 3.34
CA GLY A 135 9.56 -12.35 2.72
C GLY A 135 10.00 -11.20 1.83
N PHE A 136 9.48 -9.98 2.05
CA PHE A 136 9.97 -8.76 1.42
C PHE A 136 10.90 -8.00 2.39
N ASP A 137 12.02 -7.52 1.87
CA ASP A 137 12.85 -6.57 2.60
C ASP A 137 12.29 -5.14 2.37
N PRO A 138 11.91 -4.40 3.43
CA PRO A 138 11.47 -3.02 3.28
C PRO A 138 12.47 -2.12 2.56
N ALA A 139 13.77 -2.40 2.63
CA ALA A 139 14.82 -1.66 1.93
C ALA A 139 14.77 -1.79 0.39
N TRP A 140 13.93 -2.66 -0.14
CA TRP A 140 13.69 -2.74 -1.59
C TRP A 140 12.86 -1.57 -2.12
N PHE A 141 12.22 -0.83 -1.26
CA PHE A 141 11.38 0.32 -1.58
C PHE A 141 12.09 1.60 -1.12
N GLU A 142 12.62 2.34 -2.08
CA GLU A 142 13.47 3.52 -1.83
C GLU A 142 12.66 4.71 -1.28
N ILE A 143 11.37 4.77 -1.64
CA ILE A 143 10.43 5.82 -1.25
C ILE A 143 9.24 5.16 -0.54
N GLY A 144 8.70 5.81 0.47
CA GLY A 144 7.48 5.36 1.13
C GLY A 144 6.58 6.52 1.54
N ALA A 145 5.26 6.32 1.48
CA ALA A 145 4.26 7.20 2.07
C ALA A 145 3.18 6.33 2.72
N PHE A 146 2.88 6.63 3.98
CA PHE A 146 2.14 5.74 4.87
C PHE A 146 0.91 6.42 5.46
N GLY A 147 -0.06 5.63 5.93
CA GLY A 147 -1.37 6.09 6.33
C GLY A 147 -1.40 7.13 7.45
N ASP A 148 -0.40 7.14 8.32
CA ASP A 148 -0.26 8.11 9.41
C ASP A 148 0.46 9.41 8.99
N GLU A 149 0.81 9.55 7.71
CA GLU A 149 1.53 10.72 7.17
C GLU A 149 0.64 11.60 6.27
N GLY A 150 -0.60 11.21 6.04
CA GLY A 150 -1.59 11.97 5.25
C GLY A 150 -2.97 11.94 5.89
N ARG A 151 -3.86 12.81 5.43
CA ARG A 151 -5.28 12.82 5.83
C ARG A 151 -6.16 12.08 4.84
N THR A 152 -5.71 11.98 3.61
CA THR A 152 -6.38 11.28 2.53
C THR A 152 -5.38 10.42 1.78
N ARG A 153 -5.86 9.42 1.04
CA ARG A 153 -4.97 8.57 0.24
C ARG A 153 -4.24 9.32 -0.88
N PRO A 154 -4.84 10.31 -1.59
CA PRO A 154 -4.11 11.18 -2.51
C PRO A 154 -2.94 11.94 -1.88
N ASP A 155 -3.02 12.34 -0.60
CA ASP A 155 -1.91 13.02 0.07
C ASP A 155 -0.64 12.17 0.09
N LEU A 156 -0.80 10.84 0.10
CA LEU A 156 0.33 9.91 0.12
C LEU A 156 1.10 9.89 -1.20
N VAL A 157 0.41 10.00 -2.36
CA VAL A 157 1.10 10.13 -3.66
C VAL A 157 1.85 11.45 -3.71
N ALA A 158 1.23 12.56 -3.30
CA ALA A 158 1.91 13.85 -3.21
C ALA A 158 3.16 13.79 -2.32
N LEU A 159 3.07 13.11 -1.18
CA LEU A 159 4.20 12.89 -0.27
C LEU A 159 5.30 12.04 -0.92
N ALA A 160 4.94 10.96 -1.61
CA ALA A 160 5.91 10.11 -2.31
C ALA A 160 6.66 10.88 -3.40
N LEU A 161 5.95 11.69 -4.21
CA LEU A 161 6.55 12.55 -5.23
C LEU A 161 7.50 13.59 -4.63
N ARG A 162 7.11 14.23 -3.52
CA ARG A 162 7.98 15.16 -2.79
C ARG A 162 9.24 14.46 -2.27
N ARG A 163 9.12 13.25 -1.73
CA ARG A 163 10.25 12.44 -1.25
C ARG A 163 11.21 12.04 -2.38
N CYS A 164 10.69 11.76 -3.57
CA CYS A 164 11.56 11.56 -4.73
C CYS A 164 12.46 12.77 -4.99
N LEU A 165 11.91 13.98 -4.92
CA LEU A 165 12.70 15.18 -5.08
C LEU A 165 13.71 15.39 -3.94
N GLU A 166 13.27 15.21 -2.70
CA GLU A 166 14.10 15.45 -1.50
C GLU A 166 15.22 14.43 -1.30
N GLN A 167 14.93 13.13 -1.54
CA GLN A 167 15.84 12.03 -1.24
C GLN A 167 16.64 11.55 -2.44
N LEU A 168 16.09 11.66 -3.65
CA LEU A 168 16.71 11.17 -4.89
C LEU A 168 17.08 12.29 -5.87
N ALA A 169 16.86 13.56 -5.49
CA ALA A 169 17.05 14.74 -6.36
C ALA A 169 16.38 14.57 -7.74
N TRP A 170 15.19 13.91 -7.75
CA TRP A 170 14.45 13.59 -8.97
C TRP A 170 12.97 13.92 -8.81
N SER A 171 12.44 14.71 -9.78
CA SER A 171 11.02 15.01 -9.89
C SER A 171 10.46 14.21 -11.08
N PRO A 172 9.74 13.09 -10.83
CA PRO A 172 9.15 12.31 -11.90
C PRO A 172 8.02 13.08 -12.59
N ASP A 173 7.94 12.96 -13.91
CA ASP A 173 6.74 13.35 -14.64
C ASP A 173 5.58 12.42 -14.22
N PRO A 174 4.38 12.94 -13.89
CA PRO A 174 3.25 12.12 -13.47
C PRO A 174 2.93 10.95 -14.42
N SER A 175 3.07 11.15 -15.74
CA SER A 175 2.89 10.08 -16.72
C SER A 175 3.92 8.95 -16.64
N SER A 176 5.00 9.13 -15.88
CA SER A 176 6.02 8.10 -15.59
C SER A 176 5.91 7.54 -14.17
N VAL A 177 4.85 7.89 -13.46
CA VAL A 177 4.52 7.35 -12.13
C VAL A 177 3.37 6.36 -12.28
N ILE A 178 3.57 5.13 -11.84
CA ILE A 178 2.57 4.08 -11.89
C ILE A 178 2.23 3.73 -10.44
N VAL A 179 0.98 3.96 -10.05
CA VAL A 179 0.44 3.50 -8.77
C VAL A 179 -0.18 2.13 -8.98
N ILE A 180 0.26 1.15 -8.19
CA ILE A 180 -0.17 -0.23 -8.30
C ILE A 180 -0.95 -0.60 -7.05
N GLY A 181 -2.22 -0.97 -7.22
CA GLY A 181 -3.13 -1.26 -6.11
C GLY A 181 -4.27 -2.20 -6.52
N ASP A 182 -5.05 -2.64 -5.54
CA ASP A 182 -6.18 -3.57 -5.72
C ASP A 182 -7.55 -2.94 -5.43
N THR A 183 -7.59 -1.62 -5.20
CA THR A 183 -8.84 -0.94 -4.81
C THR A 183 -9.15 0.27 -5.70
N PRO A 184 -10.44 0.68 -5.81
CA PRO A 184 -10.83 1.95 -6.42
C PRO A 184 -10.16 3.18 -5.79
N LEU A 185 -9.75 3.09 -4.51
CA LEU A 185 -9.05 4.19 -3.84
C LEU A 185 -7.63 4.37 -4.36
N ASP A 186 -6.94 3.31 -4.80
CA ASP A 186 -5.64 3.39 -5.44
C ASP A 186 -5.73 4.08 -6.80
N ILE A 187 -6.77 3.73 -7.57
CA ILE A 187 -7.04 4.32 -8.88
C ILE A 187 -7.31 5.83 -8.74
N ALA A 188 -8.22 6.19 -7.82
CA ALA A 188 -8.52 7.60 -7.54
C ALA A 188 -7.29 8.37 -7.05
N CYS A 189 -6.46 7.73 -6.24
CA CYS A 189 -5.21 8.28 -5.72
C CYS A 189 -4.18 8.58 -6.83
N ALA A 190 -4.03 7.66 -7.80
CA ALA A 190 -3.19 7.85 -8.97
C ALA A 190 -3.68 9.05 -9.82
N HIS A 191 -4.94 9.03 -10.18
CA HIS A 191 -5.55 10.04 -11.06
C HIS A 191 -5.60 11.44 -10.45
N ALA A 192 -5.72 11.55 -9.12
CA ALA A 192 -5.67 12.85 -8.43
C ALA A 192 -4.36 13.61 -8.69
N HIS A 193 -3.30 12.92 -9.12
CA HIS A 193 -1.99 13.48 -9.40
C HIS A 193 -1.55 13.30 -10.86
N GLY A 194 -2.45 12.87 -11.74
CA GLY A 194 -2.14 12.60 -13.15
C GLY A 194 -1.21 11.41 -13.36
N CYS A 195 -1.10 10.54 -12.35
CA CYS A 195 -0.33 9.29 -12.42
C CYS A 195 -1.13 8.19 -13.09
N VAL A 196 -0.45 7.15 -13.56
CA VAL A 196 -1.06 5.99 -14.18
C VAL A 196 -1.54 5.01 -13.11
N ALA A 197 -2.77 4.52 -13.20
CA ALA A 197 -3.36 3.54 -12.31
C ALA A 197 -3.25 2.13 -12.90
N PHE A 198 -2.41 1.29 -12.32
CA PHE A 198 -2.28 -0.13 -12.64
C PHE A 198 -2.97 -0.96 -11.55
N ALA A 199 -4.09 -1.58 -11.89
CA ALA A 199 -4.88 -2.32 -10.92
C ALA A 199 -4.65 -3.84 -11.02
N VAL A 200 -4.51 -4.50 -9.87
CA VAL A 200 -4.44 -5.95 -9.72
C VAL A 200 -5.69 -6.47 -9.03
N ALA A 201 -6.42 -7.42 -9.63
CA ALA A 201 -7.66 -7.97 -9.07
C ALA A 201 -7.37 -9.09 -8.06
N THR A 202 -6.45 -8.83 -7.14
CA THR A 202 -5.96 -9.80 -6.14
C THR A 202 -6.52 -9.57 -4.74
N GLY A 203 -7.17 -8.43 -4.52
CA GLY A 203 -7.83 -8.07 -3.26
C GLY A 203 -9.32 -8.43 -3.24
N HIS A 204 -10.13 -7.51 -2.70
CA HIS A 204 -11.58 -7.70 -2.58
C HIS A 204 -12.37 -7.28 -3.81
N HIS A 205 -11.78 -6.47 -4.69
CA HIS A 205 -12.41 -5.97 -5.91
C HIS A 205 -12.04 -6.84 -7.10
N ASP A 206 -13.04 -7.18 -7.92
CA ASP A 206 -12.79 -7.91 -9.14
C ASP A 206 -12.32 -6.98 -10.29
N ALA A 207 -11.92 -7.60 -11.40
CA ALA A 207 -11.37 -6.86 -12.53
C ALA A 207 -12.39 -5.91 -13.18
N ASP A 208 -13.68 -6.23 -13.14
CA ASP A 208 -14.73 -5.41 -13.74
C ASP A 208 -15.03 -4.18 -12.87
N GLU A 209 -15.04 -4.34 -11.54
CA GLU A 209 -15.13 -3.24 -10.59
C GLU A 209 -13.94 -2.26 -10.75
N LEU A 210 -12.72 -2.78 -10.89
CA LEU A 210 -11.53 -1.95 -11.08
C LEU A 210 -11.52 -1.23 -12.43
N ARG A 211 -12.00 -1.87 -13.51
CA ARG A 211 -12.21 -1.20 -14.80
C ARG A 211 -13.29 -0.12 -14.71
N ALA A 212 -14.40 -0.40 -14.04
CA ALA A 212 -15.45 0.57 -13.81
C ALA A 212 -15.00 1.78 -12.98
N ALA A 213 -14.04 1.58 -12.07
CA ALA A 213 -13.39 2.65 -11.32
C ALA A 213 -12.38 3.47 -12.15
N GLY A 214 -12.10 3.07 -13.40
CA GLY A 214 -11.32 3.82 -14.37
C GLY A 214 -9.81 3.49 -14.37
N ALA A 215 -9.38 2.33 -13.87
CA ALA A 215 -7.96 1.92 -13.96
C ALA A 215 -7.47 1.93 -15.41
N ASP A 216 -6.27 2.47 -15.64
CA ASP A 216 -5.66 2.53 -16.98
C ASP A 216 -5.26 1.13 -17.49
N VAL A 217 -4.82 0.26 -16.59
CA VAL A 217 -4.53 -1.14 -16.84
C VAL A 217 -5.11 -1.99 -15.70
N VAL A 218 -5.76 -3.11 -16.04
CA VAL A 218 -6.26 -4.08 -15.07
C VAL A 218 -5.76 -5.46 -15.43
N VAL A 219 -5.11 -6.13 -14.48
CA VAL A 219 -4.69 -7.53 -14.60
C VAL A 219 -5.29 -8.37 -13.47
N GLN A 220 -5.38 -9.68 -13.65
CA GLN A 220 -5.82 -10.57 -12.59
C GLN A 220 -4.80 -10.63 -11.45
N ASP A 221 -3.53 -10.80 -11.79
CA ASP A 221 -2.37 -10.79 -10.89
C ASP A 221 -1.09 -10.53 -11.71
N LEU A 222 0.08 -10.63 -11.09
CA LEU A 222 1.37 -10.45 -11.76
C LEU A 222 2.11 -11.76 -12.10
N SER A 223 1.40 -12.90 -12.20
CA SER A 223 1.97 -14.15 -12.72
C SER A 223 2.47 -13.99 -14.16
N ASP A 224 1.84 -13.08 -14.92
CA ASP A 224 2.38 -12.53 -16.16
C ASP A 224 2.69 -11.03 -15.93
N PRO A 225 3.94 -10.64 -15.74
CA PRO A 225 4.32 -9.25 -15.50
C PRO A 225 4.44 -8.40 -16.78
N ARG A 226 4.27 -8.99 -17.98
CA ARG A 226 4.42 -8.27 -19.26
C ARG A 226 3.58 -7.00 -19.36
N PRO A 227 2.29 -6.96 -18.95
CA PRO A 227 1.51 -5.72 -19.03
C PRO A 227 2.13 -4.56 -18.25
N LEU A 228 2.74 -4.83 -17.07
CA LEU A 228 3.44 -3.81 -16.30
C LEU A 228 4.70 -3.32 -17.05
N PHE A 229 5.48 -4.22 -17.61
CA PHE A 229 6.72 -3.87 -18.32
C PHE A 229 6.44 -3.15 -19.64
N GLU A 230 5.39 -3.50 -20.36
CA GLU A 230 4.92 -2.80 -21.57
C GLU A 230 4.45 -1.38 -21.22
N LEU A 231 3.69 -1.21 -20.13
CA LEU A 231 3.28 0.10 -19.66
C LEU A 231 4.48 0.99 -19.32
N MET A 232 5.47 0.45 -18.62
CA MET A 232 6.71 1.17 -18.30
C MET A 232 7.47 1.58 -19.57
N ALA A 233 7.52 0.72 -20.57
CA ALA A 233 8.19 1.01 -21.86
C ALA A 233 7.46 2.13 -22.61
N ASN A 234 6.14 2.12 -22.65
CA ASN A 234 5.31 3.13 -23.32
C ASN A 234 5.39 4.49 -22.61
N SER A 235 5.38 4.51 -21.29
CA SER A 235 5.56 5.73 -20.49
C SER A 235 6.94 6.38 -20.72
N ALA A 236 7.94 5.60 -21.12
CA ALA A 236 9.25 6.11 -21.49
C ALA A 236 9.28 6.78 -22.89
N MET A 237 8.34 6.45 -23.80
CA MET A 237 8.30 6.95 -25.18
C MET A 237 7.36 8.15 -25.41
N ALA A 238 6.42 8.43 -24.52
CA ALA A 238 5.36 9.41 -24.71
C ALA A 238 5.79 10.90 -24.61
N THR A 239 7.09 11.23 -24.65
CA THR A 239 7.62 12.59 -24.49
C THR A 239 8.74 12.90 -25.51
N THR A 240 8.52 12.55 -26.78
CA THR A 240 9.35 13.04 -27.90
C THR A 240 8.57 14.00 -28.75
#